data_59f6a5435d551a589747a41ac42d3d85
#
_entry.id   59f6a5435d551a589747a41ac42d3d85
#
_cell.length_a   1.000
_cell.length_b   1.000
_cell.length_c   1.000
_cell.angle_alpha   90.00
_cell.angle_beta   90.00
_cell.angle_gamma   90.00
#
_symmetry.space_group_name_H-M   'P 1'
#
loop_
_entity.id
_entity.type
_entity.pdbx_description
1 polymer ?
#
loop_
_entity_poly.entity_id
_entity_poly.type
_entity_poly.pdbx_seq_one_letter_code
_entity_poly.pdbx_strand_id
1 'polypeptide(L)'
;MGLRKKNNAEIKDLSKDEVIDYLIENPNFINDNVDLLNQLFSLNKNEGNVISFEDIRIKSLINENNSLKAKISEIINNAEANEIIQNKLYKFANELISKKDINELPSFIVEFIKKEFPTLNIELGLLNIKGLDNLDQKYFNYDIDLINEVFLQKNPILLTNKYIRTYGLGKFKDEKCSIVMCPLGLDFPTGIMFIKYNSMMIEKNHQFDLLSSLAQTVSFAFNQFIQGQ
;
A
#
# COMPACT_ATOMS: atom_id res chain seq x y z
N MET A 1 -63.64 -52.26 -7.17
CA MET A 1 -62.45 -53.03 -7.57
C MET A 1 -61.85 -52.35 -8.77
N GLY A 2 -60.83 -51.56 -8.56
CA GLY A 2 -60.16 -50.71 -9.57
C GLY A 2 -58.71 -50.58 -9.22
N LEU A 3 -57.89 -51.44 -9.82
CA LEU A 3 -56.42 -51.44 -9.68
C LEU A 3 -55.82 -50.17 -10.32
N ARG A 4 -55.25 -49.28 -9.52
CA ARG A 4 -54.41 -48.21 -10.02
C ARG A 4 -53.14 -48.82 -10.59
N LYS A 5 -52.94 -48.69 -11.91
CA LYS A 5 -51.68 -48.96 -12.58
C LYS A 5 -50.62 -47.98 -12.02
N LYS A 6 -49.57 -48.51 -11.39
CA LYS A 6 -48.32 -47.75 -11.13
C LYS A 6 -47.66 -47.52 -12.48
N ASN A 7 -47.56 -46.27 -12.92
CA ASN A 7 -46.67 -45.90 -14.00
C ASN A 7 -45.23 -46.13 -13.47
N ASN A 8 -44.53 -47.10 -14.03
CA ASN A 8 -43.09 -47.18 -13.98
C ASN A 8 -42.55 -46.04 -14.86
N ALA A 9 -42.37 -44.85 -14.28
CA ALA A 9 -41.48 -43.87 -14.86
C ALA A 9 -40.05 -44.45 -14.70
N GLU A 10 -39.38 -44.67 -15.80
CA GLU A 10 -37.94 -44.97 -15.80
C GLU A 10 -37.25 -43.87 -14.99
N ILE A 11 -36.62 -44.30 -13.90
CA ILE A 11 -35.78 -43.40 -13.09
C ILE A 11 -34.58 -43.13 -13.99
N LYS A 12 -34.54 -41.95 -14.62
CA LYS A 12 -33.40 -41.46 -15.36
C LYS A 12 -32.30 -41.20 -14.34
N ASP A 13 -31.16 -41.88 -14.49
CA ASP A 13 -29.97 -41.58 -13.68
C ASP A 13 -29.52 -40.17 -14.03
N LEU A 14 -29.79 -39.25 -13.10
CA LEU A 14 -29.31 -37.86 -13.19
C LEU A 14 -27.81 -37.81 -12.91
N SER A 15 -27.08 -37.17 -13.79
CA SER A 15 -25.66 -36.89 -13.56
C SER A 15 -25.51 -35.88 -12.41
N LYS A 16 -24.32 -35.88 -11.77
CA LYS A 16 -24.01 -34.91 -10.73
C LYS A 16 -24.15 -33.46 -11.20
N ASP A 17 -23.77 -33.21 -12.44
CA ASP A 17 -23.79 -31.85 -13.02
C ASP A 17 -25.26 -31.40 -13.28
N GLU A 18 -26.12 -32.27 -13.76
CA GLU A 18 -27.57 -31.97 -13.91
C GLU A 18 -28.25 -31.64 -12.59
N VAL A 19 -27.85 -32.29 -11.47
CA VAL A 19 -28.35 -31.95 -10.12
C VAL A 19 -27.83 -30.59 -9.65
N ILE A 20 -26.57 -30.28 -9.89
CA ILE A 20 -25.98 -29.00 -9.50
C ILE A 20 -26.65 -27.86 -10.28
N ASP A 21 -26.81 -28.01 -11.59
CA ASP A 21 -27.46 -27.01 -12.44
C ASP A 21 -28.89 -26.75 -12.01
N TYR A 22 -29.64 -27.83 -11.71
CA TYR A 22 -31.02 -27.72 -11.21
C TYR A 22 -31.08 -26.92 -9.89
N LEU A 23 -30.14 -27.15 -8.94
CA LEU A 23 -30.11 -26.46 -7.67
C LEU A 23 -29.71 -24.98 -7.83
N ILE A 24 -28.85 -24.66 -8.78
CA ILE A 24 -28.48 -23.27 -9.13
C ILE A 24 -29.68 -22.54 -9.73
N GLU A 25 -30.43 -23.19 -10.64
CA GLU A 25 -31.62 -22.59 -11.26
C GLU A 25 -32.78 -22.43 -10.27
N ASN A 26 -32.83 -23.30 -9.23
CA ASN A 26 -33.93 -23.35 -8.27
C ASN A 26 -33.39 -23.11 -6.81
N PRO A 27 -32.90 -21.93 -6.45
CA PRO A 27 -32.24 -21.68 -5.18
C PRO A 27 -33.16 -21.89 -3.95
N ASN A 28 -34.49 -21.77 -4.14
CA ASN A 28 -35.46 -21.99 -3.08
C ASN A 28 -35.76 -23.46 -2.81
N PHE A 29 -35.36 -24.37 -3.70
CA PHE A 29 -35.65 -25.81 -3.58
C PHE A 29 -35.19 -26.39 -2.27
N ILE A 30 -34.02 -25.97 -1.79
CA ILE A 30 -33.44 -26.41 -0.51
C ILE A 30 -34.27 -25.89 0.67
N ASN A 31 -34.71 -24.65 0.65
CA ASN A 31 -35.51 -24.03 1.69
C ASN A 31 -36.92 -24.63 1.77
N ASP A 32 -37.50 -24.97 0.61
CA ASP A 32 -38.86 -25.54 0.53
C ASP A 32 -38.89 -27.04 0.90
N ASN A 33 -37.72 -27.72 0.92
CA ASN A 33 -37.58 -29.14 1.18
C ASN A 33 -36.65 -29.50 2.35
N VAL A 34 -36.72 -28.73 3.43
CA VAL A 34 -35.85 -28.89 4.64
C VAL A 34 -35.97 -30.31 5.21
N ASP A 35 -37.18 -30.89 5.20
CA ASP A 35 -37.44 -32.27 5.69
C ASP A 35 -36.70 -33.30 4.86
N LEU A 36 -36.63 -33.12 3.56
CA LEU A 36 -35.88 -34.00 2.64
C LEU A 36 -34.38 -33.94 2.95
N LEU A 37 -33.85 -32.76 3.19
CA LEU A 37 -32.46 -32.60 3.61
C LEU A 37 -32.18 -33.31 4.93
N ASN A 38 -33.02 -33.12 5.91
CA ASN A 38 -32.89 -33.78 7.23
C ASN A 38 -32.91 -35.31 7.08
N GLN A 39 -33.74 -35.86 6.18
CA GLN A 39 -33.78 -37.28 5.85
C GLN A 39 -32.49 -37.75 5.18
N LEU A 40 -31.98 -37.03 4.17
CA LEU A 40 -30.72 -37.34 3.51
C LEU A 40 -29.53 -37.32 4.46
N PHE A 41 -29.48 -36.36 5.38
CA PHE A 41 -28.44 -36.29 6.41
C PHE A 41 -28.61 -37.40 7.45
N SER A 42 -29.87 -37.85 7.76
CA SER A 42 -30.10 -38.95 8.69
C SER A 42 -29.74 -40.31 8.11
N LEU A 43 -29.80 -40.48 6.79
CA LEU A 43 -29.37 -41.70 6.09
C LEU A 43 -27.85 -41.89 6.12
N ASN A 44 -27.09 -40.81 6.20
CA ASN A 44 -25.63 -40.84 6.36
C ASN A 44 -25.18 -41.09 7.83
N LYS A 45 -26.09 -41.31 8.77
CA LYS A 45 -25.80 -41.55 10.18
C LYS A 45 -25.03 -42.83 10.49
N ASN A 46 -24.85 -43.73 9.53
CA ASN A 46 -24.16 -45.01 9.77
C ASN A 46 -22.63 -44.93 9.79
N GLU A 47 -22.03 -43.77 9.53
CA GLU A 47 -20.59 -43.56 9.67
C GLU A 47 -20.30 -42.32 10.56
N GLY A 48 -20.50 -42.47 11.83
CA GLY A 48 -19.76 -41.82 12.95
C GLY A 48 -19.69 -40.31 13.07
N ASN A 49 -20.04 -39.49 12.12
CA ASN A 49 -19.92 -38.01 12.20
C ASN A 49 -21.00 -37.30 11.40
N VAL A 50 -22.21 -37.22 11.92
CA VAL A 50 -23.25 -36.35 11.36
C VAL A 50 -23.01 -34.93 11.82
N ILE A 51 -22.32 -34.15 11.02
CA ILE A 51 -22.28 -32.71 11.20
C ILE A 51 -23.61 -32.17 10.67
N SER A 52 -24.43 -31.60 11.56
CA SER A 52 -25.68 -30.93 11.22
C SER A 52 -25.39 -29.80 10.21
N PHE A 53 -26.29 -29.57 9.24
CA PHE A 53 -26.22 -28.41 8.35
C PHE A 53 -26.15 -27.10 9.15
N GLU A 54 -26.83 -27.04 10.28
CA GLU A 54 -26.77 -25.92 11.23
C GLU A 54 -25.36 -25.74 11.79
N ASP A 55 -24.68 -26.82 12.16
CA ASP A 55 -23.30 -26.77 12.65
C ASP A 55 -22.32 -26.29 11.58
N ILE A 56 -22.52 -26.69 10.34
CA ILE A 56 -21.72 -26.21 9.21
C ILE A 56 -21.94 -24.70 9.01
N ARG A 57 -23.20 -24.26 9.03
CA ARG A 57 -23.56 -22.85 8.90
C ARG A 57 -23.03 -22.02 10.08
N ILE A 58 -23.15 -22.50 11.29
CA ILE A 58 -22.59 -21.85 12.49
C ILE A 58 -21.07 -21.75 12.36
N LYS A 59 -20.37 -22.82 11.98
CA LYS A 59 -18.92 -22.79 11.76
C LYS A 59 -18.52 -21.79 10.67
N SER A 60 -19.26 -21.75 9.56
CA SER A 60 -19.03 -20.79 8.48
C SER A 60 -19.18 -19.34 8.98
N LEU A 61 -20.26 -19.05 9.71
CA LEU A 61 -20.51 -17.73 10.29
C LEU A 61 -19.46 -17.33 11.33
N ILE A 62 -19.00 -18.28 12.17
CA ILE A 62 -17.91 -18.04 13.11
C ILE A 62 -16.60 -17.71 12.37
N ASN A 63 -16.28 -18.46 11.32
CA ASN A 63 -15.09 -18.22 10.51
C ASN A 63 -15.14 -16.85 9.81
N GLU A 64 -16.29 -16.49 9.24
CA GLU A 64 -16.51 -15.18 8.64
C GLU A 64 -16.38 -14.06 9.68
N ASN A 65 -16.99 -14.21 10.84
CA ASN A 65 -16.88 -13.25 11.93
C ASN A 65 -15.44 -13.06 12.41
N ASN A 66 -14.70 -14.17 12.55
CA ASN A 66 -13.27 -14.11 12.91
C ASN A 66 -12.44 -13.42 11.83
N SER A 67 -12.72 -13.70 10.55
CA SER A 67 -12.07 -13.02 9.42
C SER A 67 -12.36 -11.52 9.41
N LEU A 68 -13.62 -11.12 9.64
CA LEU A 68 -14.01 -9.71 9.75
C LEU A 68 -13.32 -9.02 10.92
N LYS A 69 -13.27 -9.67 12.10
CA LYS A 69 -12.56 -9.14 13.27
C LYS A 69 -11.07 -8.94 12.99
N ALA A 70 -10.42 -9.89 12.31
CA ALA A 70 -9.01 -9.77 11.93
C ALA A 70 -8.79 -8.58 10.97
N LYS A 71 -9.65 -8.41 9.96
CA LYS A 71 -9.59 -7.25 9.05
C LYS A 71 -9.82 -5.93 9.77
N ILE A 72 -10.76 -5.86 10.71
CA ILE A 72 -10.99 -4.65 11.52
C ILE A 72 -9.75 -4.31 12.34
N SER A 73 -9.14 -5.30 13.00
CA SER A 73 -7.90 -5.09 13.76
C SER A 73 -6.76 -4.60 12.88
N GLU A 74 -6.62 -5.13 11.67
CA GLU A 74 -5.63 -4.67 10.69
C GLU A 74 -5.87 -3.21 10.28
N ILE A 75 -7.13 -2.83 10.01
CA ILE A 75 -7.50 -1.45 9.66
C ILE A 75 -7.18 -0.49 10.82
N ILE A 76 -7.49 -0.87 12.06
CA ILE A 76 -7.19 -0.06 13.25
C ILE A 76 -5.67 0.14 13.40
N ASN A 77 -4.89 -0.94 13.30
CA ASN A 77 -3.43 -0.87 13.41
C ASN A 77 -2.82 0.03 12.32
N ASN A 78 -3.34 -0.07 11.09
CA ASN A 78 -2.91 0.77 9.98
C ASN A 78 -3.29 2.26 10.20
N ALA A 79 -4.48 2.52 10.77
CA ALA A 79 -4.91 3.89 11.10
C ALA A 79 -4.03 4.51 12.19
N GLU A 80 -3.71 3.78 13.26
CA GLU A 80 -2.81 4.22 14.33
C GLU A 80 -1.39 4.49 13.79
N ALA A 81 -0.86 3.60 12.95
CA ALA A 81 0.44 3.80 12.32
C ALA A 81 0.45 5.06 11.43
N ASN A 82 -0.60 5.30 10.67
CA ASN A 82 -0.74 6.49 9.84
C ASN A 82 -0.84 7.77 10.67
N GLU A 83 -1.55 7.74 11.80
CA GLU A 83 -1.65 8.88 12.72
C GLU A 83 -0.27 9.26 13.28
N ILE A 84 0.53 8.27 13.69
CA ILE A 84 1.91 8.49 14.16
C ILE A 84 2.75 9.17 13.06
N ILE A 85 2.64 8.69 11.83
CA ILE A 85 3.36 9.25 10.68
C ILE A 85 2.91 10.69 10.43
N GLN A 86 1.61 10.98 10.43
CA GLN A 86 1.08 12.32 10.23
C GLN A 86 1.56 13.29 11.32
N ASN A 87 1.54 12.87 12.58
CA ASN A 87 2.05 13.70 13.68
C ASN A 87 3.54 14.04 13.51
N LYS A 88 4.34 13.10 13.03
CA LYS A 88 5.75 13.35 12.70
C LYS A 88 5.91 14.34 11.53
N LEU A 89 5.06 14.25 10.51
CA LEU A 89 5.05 15.17 9.38
C LEU A 89 4.66 16.60 9.82
N TYR A 90 3.64 16.74 10.67
CA TYR A 90 3.27 18.05 11.23
C TYR A 90 4.40 18.67 12.04
N LYS A 91 5.06 17.87 12.88
CA LYS A 91 6.24 18.32 13.63
C LYS A 91 7.35 18.77 12.69
N PHE A 92 7.64 17.96 11.66
CA PHE A 92 8.64 18.30 10.64
C PHE A 92 8.32 19.63 9.94
N ALA A 93 7.10 19.79 9.46
CA ALA A 93 6.67 21.00 8.77
C ALA A 93 6.80 22.25 9.68
N ASN A 94 6.34 22.16 10.93
CA ASN A 94 6.40 23.27 11.87
C ASN A 94 7.85 23.67 12.19
N GLU A 95 8.73 22.71 12.44
CA GLU A 95 10.14 22.98 12.72
C GLU A 95 10.86 23.51 11.48
N LEU A 96 10.52 23.00 10.29
CA LEU A 96 11.09 23.42 9.02
C LEU A 96 10.74 24.89 8.69
N ILE A 97 9.46 25.26 8.86
CA ILE A 97 8.97 26.63 8.62
C ILE A 97 9.55 27.62 9.64
N SER A 98 9.91 27.15 10.84
CA SER A 98 10.51 28.00 11.87
C SER A 98 11.96 28.42 11.57
N LYS A 99 12.62 27.78 10.61
CA LYS A 99 14.00 28.11 10.21
C LYS A 99 14.04 29.49 9.56
N LYS A 100 15.09 30.25 9.88
CA LYS A 100 15.28 31.61 9.38
C LYS A 100 16.39 31.74 8.34
N ASP A 101 17.22 30.70 8.22
CA ASP A 101 18.33 30.65 7.25
C ASP A 101 18.13 29.44 6.31
N ILE A 102 18.12 29.70 5.03
CA ILE A 102 18.00 28.66 3.99
C ILE A 102 19.17 27.65 4.09
N ASN A 103 20.35 28.08 4.54
CA ASN A 103 21.51 27.21 4.68
C ASN A 103 21.37 26.18 5.82
N GLU A 104 20.46 26.39 6.76
CA GLU A 104 20.16 25.42 7.82
C GLU A 104 19.23 24.29 7.35
N LEU A 105 18.44 24.50 6.27
CA LEU A 105 17.41 23.55 5.82
C LEU A 105 17.99 22.19 5.48
N PRO A 106 19.05 22.03 4.66
CA PRO A 106 19.51 20.71 4.23
C PRO A 106 19.99 19.84 5.39
N SER A 107 20.76 20.42 6.33
CA SER A 107 21.23 19.68 7.50
C SER A 107 20.08 19.29 8.42
N PHE A 108 19.16 20.23 8.69
CA PHE A 108 17.97 19.97 9.49
C PHE A 108 17.11 18.84 8.89
N ILE A 109 16.84 18.88 7.58
CA ILE A 109 16.03 17.86 6.89
C ILE A 109 16.64 16.47 7.09
N VAL A 110 17.95 16.34 6.84
CA VAL A 110 18.66 15.07 6.99
C VAL A 110 18.61 14.55 8.42
N GLU A 111 18.90 15.41 9.38
CA GLU A 111 18.94 15.06 10.82
C GLU A 111 17.54 14.70 11.35
N PHE A 112 16.52 15.48 11.00
CA PHE A 112 15.15 15.23 11.44
C PHE A 112 14.66 13.88 10.93
N ILE A 113 14.82 13.61 9.64
CA ILE A 113 14.34 12.35 9.05
C ILE A 113 15.12 11.17 9.62
N LYS A 114 16.41 11.26 9.79
CA LYS A 114 17.21 10.21 10.43
C LYS A 114 16.76 9.92 11.87
N LYS A 115 16.34 10.95 12.61
CA LYS A 115 15.86 10.82 13.99
C LYS A 115 14.46 10.22 14.08
N GLU A 116 13.52 10.76 13.31
CA GLU A 116 12.09 10.39 13.41
C GLU A 116 11.71 9.17 12.56
N PHE A 117 12.49 8.90 11.51
CA PHE A 117 12.28 7.78 10.58
C PHE A 117 13.59 6.99 10.40
N PRO A 118 14.04 6.25 11.42
CA PRO A 118 15.35 5.59 11.41
C PRO A 118 15.53 4.52 10.32
N THR A 119 14.44 4.07 9.70
CA THR A 119 14.46 3.15 8.56
C THR A 119 14.72 3.84 7.23
N LEU A 120 14.64 5.19 7.19
CA LEU A 120 14.90 6.00 6.01
C LEU A 120 16.29 6.64 6.09
N ASN A 121 17.07 6.52 5.03
CA ASN A 121 18.25 7.34 4.81
C ASN A 121 17.98 8.26 3.64
N ILE A 122 18.26 9.56 3.83
CA ILE A 122 18.06 10.55 2.78
C ILE A 122 19.36 11.19 2.36
N GLU A 123 19.40 11.58 1.10
CA GLU A 123 20.46 12.37 0.50
C GLU A 123 19.81 13.45 -0.36
N LEU A 124 20.31 14.68 -0.26
CA LEU A 124 19.78 15.82 -0.99
C LEU A 124 20.74 16.23 -2.10
N GLY A 125 20.19 16.45 -3.29
CA GLY A 125 20.85 17.12 -4.38
C GLY A 125 20.13 18.44 -4.65
N LEU A 126 20.84 19.56 -4.63
CA LEU A 126 20.26 20.88 -4.78
C LEU A 126 20.84 21.57 -6.01
N LEU A 127 20.04 22.38 -6.68
CA LEU A 127 20.55 23.33 -7.65
C LEU A 127 21.21 24.50 -6.93
N ASN A 128 22.19 25.09 -7.58
CA ASN A 128 22.83 26.31 -7.08
C ASN A 128 21.85 27.48 -7.25
N ILE A 129 21.07 27.72 -6.20
CA ILE A 129 20.08 28.78 -6.13
C ILE A 129 20.65 29.92 -5.30
N LYS A 130 20.36 31.13 -5.70
CA LYS A 130 20.76 32.34 -4.97
C LYS A 130 20.38 32.23 -3.48
N GLY A 131 21.33 32.48 -2.59
CA GLY A 131 21.15 32.37 -1.15
C GLY A 131 21.66 31.05 -0.52
N LEU A 132 22.06 30.06 -1.32
CA LEU A 132 22.67 28.81 -0.86
C LEU A 132 24.22 28.85 -0.88
N ASP A 133 24.81 30.04 -0.80
CA ASP A 133 26.23 30.25 -1.02
C ASP A 133 27.14 29.62 0.04
N ASN A 134 26.60 29.33 1.22
CA ASN A 134 27.35 28.79 2.36
C ASN A 134 27.15 27.28 2.58
N LEU A 135 26.51 26.58 1.64
CA LEU A 135 26.31 25.13 1.77
C LEU A 135 27.54 24.34 1.32
N ASP A 136 27.69 23.17 1.95
CA ASP A 136 28.68 22.16 1.56
C ASP A 136 28.46 21.74 0.09
N GLN A 137 29.55 21.70 -0.69
CA GLN A 137 29.51 21.30 -2.10
C GLN A 137 28.90 19.92 -2.34
N LYS A 138 28.87 19.05 -1.33
CA LYS A 138 28.22 17.73 -1.44
C LYS A 138 26.76 17.79 -1.90
N TYR A 139 26.05 18.88 -1.61
CA TYR A 139 24.67 19.08 -2.03
C TYR A 139 24.52 19.45 -3.52
N PHE A 140 25.60 19.91 -4.16
CA PHE A 140 25.59 20.38 -5.54
C PHE A 140 26.19 19.37 -6.54
N ASN A 141 26.52 18.16 -6.09
CA ASN A 141 27.21 17.13 -6.89
C ASN A 141 26.29 16.30 -7.79
N TYR A 142 25.16 16.85 -8.19
CA TYR A 142 24.20 16.16 -9.04
C TYR A 142 24.00 16.88 -10.38
N ASP A 143 23.77 16.08 -11.42
CA ASP A 143 23.52 16.58 -12.76
C ASP A 143 22.21 17.38 -12.82
N ILE A 144 22.26 18.54 -13.42
CA ILE A 144 21.10 19.43 -13.63
C ILE A 144 20.03 18.73 -14.48
N ASP A 145 20.45 17.98 -15.49
CA ASP A 145 19.51 17.26 -16.37
C ASP A 145 18.76 16.16 -15.62
N LEU A 146 19.42 15.47 -14.67
CA LEU A 146 18.75 14.52 -13.77
C LEU A 146 17.67 15.23 -12.95
N ILE A 147 18.01 16.36 -12.31
CA ILE A 147 17.08 17.11 -11.47
C ILE A 147 15.87 17.56 -12.29
N ASN A 148 16.09 18.07 -13.50
CA ASN A 148 15.03 18.50 -14.42
C ASN A 148 14.16 17.31 -14.87
N GLU A 149 14.76 16.17 -15.24
CA GLU A 149 14.00 14.98 -15.65
C GLU A 149 13.11 14.47 -14.52
N VAL A 150 13.64 14.40 -13.29
CA VAL A 150 12.87 13.95 -12.12
C VAL A 150 11.77 14.95 -11.77
N PHE A 151 12.05 16.26 -11.86
CA PHE A 151 11.06 17.31 -11.59
C PHE A 151 9.87 17.25 -12.57
N LEU A 152 10.10 16.94 -13.83
CA LEU A 152 9.04 16.78 -14.84
C LEU A 152 8.08 15.63 -14.53
N GLN A 153 8.51 14.62 -13.74
CA GLN A 153 7.64 13.52 -13.32
C GLN A 153 6.60 13.93 -12.28
N LYS A 154 6.81 15.04 -11.57
CA LYS A 154 5.95 15.59 -10.49
C LYS A 154 5.73 14.65 -9.29
N ASN A 155 6.04 13.39 -9.42
CA ASN A 155 5.85 12.35 -8.41
C ASN A 155 7.17 11.65 -8.09
N PRO A 156 7.31 11.08 -6.89
CA PRO A 156 8.44 10.22 -6.57
C PRO A 156 8.58 9.06 -7.55
N ILE A 157 9.80 8.77 -7.98
CA ILE A 157 10.11 7.67 -8.90
C ILE A 157 11.21 6.78 -8.35
N LEU A 158 11.16 5.49 -8.70
CA LEU A 158 12.21 4.54 -8.33
C LEU A 158 13.48 4.78 -9.14
N LEU A 159 14.63 4.80 -8.44
CA LEU A 159 15.93 4.80 -9.09
C LEU A 159 16.14 3.46 -9.79
N THR A 160 16.26 3.50 -11.11
CA THR A 160 16.51 2.32 -11.93
C THR A 160 17.93 2.30 -12.47
N ASN A 161 18.37 1.14 -12.95
CA ASN A 161 19.68 1.00 -13.62
C ASN A 161 19.86 1.95 -14.82
N LYS A 162 18.76 2.39 -15.44
CA LYS A 162 18.78 3.40 -16.52
C LYS A 162 19.32 4.71 -15.97
N TYR A 163 18.75 5.24 -14.89
CA TYR A 163 19.19 6.50 -14.26
C TYR A 163 20.63 6.40 -13.75
N ILE A 164 20.98 5.28 -13.10
CA ILE A 164 22.35 5.06 -12.60
C ILE A 164 23.40 5.17 -13.72
N ARG A 165 23.11 4.60 -14.87
CA ARG A 165 24.03 4.64 -16.02
C ARG A 165 24.04 5.99 -16.71
N THR A 166 22.88 6.60 -16.92
CA THR A 166 22.74 7.86 -17.66
C THR A 166 23.40 9.03 -16.92
N TYR A 167 23.20 9.09 -15.59
CA TYR A 167 23.62 10.23 -14.77
C TYR A 167 24.80 9.93 -13.82
N GLY A 168 25.51 8.85 -14.07
CA GLY A 168 26.72 8.55 -13.30
C GLY A 168 26.51 8.29 -11.81
N LEU A 169 25.32 7.82 -11.43
CA LEU A 169 24.96 7.55 -10.03
C LEU A 169 25.56 6.23 -9.51
N GLY A 170 26.80 5.95 -9.85
CA GLY A 170 27.49 4.68 -9.51
C GLY A 170 27.57 4.39 -8.03
N LYS A 171 27.52 5.41 -7.18
CA LYS A 171 27.48 5.26 -5.72
C LYS A 171 26.24 4.51 -5.20
N PHE A 172 25.18 4.40 -5.98
CA PHE A 172 23.94 3.69 -5.65
C PHE A 172 23.87 2.28 -6.25
N LYS A 173 24.88 1.87 -7.04
CA LYS A 173 24.81 0.62 -7.82
C LYS A 173 24.78 -0.64 -6.97
N ASP A 174 25.49 -0.65 -5.86
CA ASP A 174 25.71 -1.84 -5.03
C ASP A 174 24.82 -1.87 -3.77
N GLU A 175 23.89 -0.96 -3.67
CA GLU A 175 23.00 -0.88 -2.52
C GLU A 175 21.89 -1.95 -2.62
N LYS A 176 21.82 -2.82 -1.60
CA LYS A 176 20.75 -3.83 -1.44
C LYS A 176 19.45 -3.18 -0.91
N CYS A 177 19.17 -1.96 -1.32
CA CYS A 177 17.99 -1.21 -0.89
C CYS A 177 17.29 -0.62 -2.10
N SER A 178 16.01 -0.34 -1.95
CA SER A 178 15.28 0.46 -2.93
C SER A 178 15.54 1.94 -2.69
N ILE A 179 15.78 2.69 -3.75
CA ILE A 179 16.01 4.13 -3.71
C ILE A 179 14.89 4.81 -4.49
N VAL A 180 14.27 5.79 -3.86
CA VAL A 180 13.26 6.65 -4.48
C VAL A 180 13.83 8.03 -4.67
N MET A 181 13.63 8.58 -5.84
CA MET A 181 13.96 9.95 -6.19
C MET A 181 12.69 10.79 -6.10
N CYS A 182 12.70 11.80 -5.24
CA CYS A 182 11.60 12.73 -5.05
C CYS A 182 11.99 14.10 -5.63
N PRO A 183 11.19 14.67 -6.53
CA PRO A 183 11.44 16.00 -7.03
C PRO A 183 11.29 17.05 -5.92
N LEU A 184 12.18 18.03 -5.91
CA LEU A 184 12.07 19.22 -5.06
C LEU A 184 11.87 20.46 -5.93
N GLY A 185 10.90 21.29 -5.54
CA GLY A 185 10.50 22.50 -6.23
C GLY A 185 8.99 22.58 -6.40
N LEU A 186 8.47 23.79 -6.61
CA LEU A 186 7.04 24.04 -6.88
C LEU A 186 6.84 24.39 -8.36
N ASP A 187 7.18 25.62 -8.74
CA ASP A 187 7.02 26.12 -10.10
C ASP A 187 8.25 25.82 -10.97
N PHE A 188 9.41 25.66 -10.34
CA PHE A 188 10.68 25.34 -10.97
C PHE A 188 11.49 24.35 -10.12
N PRO A 189 12.40 23.58 -10.72
CA PRO A 189 13.21 22.62 -9.99
C PRO A 189 14.15 23.33 -9.02
N THR A 190 14.17 22.88 -7.77
CA THR A 190 15.12 23.36 -6.74
C THR A 190 16.13 22.27 -6.37
N GLY A 191 15.79 21.01 -6.63
CA GLY A 191 16.66 19.88 -6.32
C GLY A 191 15.96 18.54 -6.45
N ILE A 192 16.58 17.54 -5.82
CA ILE A 192 16.14 16.16 -5.76
C ILE A 192 16.44 15.59 -4.38
N MET A 193 15.52 14.82 -3.82
CA MET A 193 15.72 14.07 -2.59
C MET A 193 15.76 12.58 -2.89
N PHE A 194 16.88 11.93 -2.59
CA PHE A 194 17.03 10.48 -2.65
C PHE A 194 16.66 9.89 -1.31
N ILE A 195 15.75 8.93 -1.30
CA ILE A 195 15.32 8.23 -0.09
C ILE A 195 15.64 6.76 -0.25
N LYS A 196 16.48 6.25 0.66
CA LYS A 196 16.93 4.86 0.69
C LYS A 196 16.10 4.08 1.71
N TYR A 197 15.57 2.95 1.30
CA TYR A 197 14.82 2.02 2.14
C TYR A 197 15.59 0.73 2.36
N ASN A 198 15.66 0.28 3.59
CA ASN A 198 16.34 -0.97 3.96
C ASN A 198 15.52 -2.24 3.63
N SER A 199 14.28 -2.12 3.15
CA SER A 199 13.46 -3.26 2.75
C SER A 199 13.32 -3.36 1.24
N MET A 200 13.41 -4.59 0.71
CA MET A 200 13.23 -4.86 -0.74
C MET A 200 11.79 -4.71 -1.24
N MET A 201 10.83 -4.45 -0.36
CA MET A 201 9.42 -4.34 -0.74
C MET A 201 8.90 -2.94 -0.45
N ILE A 202 8.81 -2.14 -1.50
CA ILE A 202 7.92 -0.98 -1.52
C ILE A 202 6.56 -1.52 -1.95
N GLU A 203 5.63 -1.63 -1.01
CA GLU A 203 4.21 -1.80 -1.35
C GLU A 203 3.76 -0.50 -2.05
N LYS A 204 3.48 -0.62 -3.34
CA LYS A 204 3.60 0.44 -4.36
C LYS A 204 2.72 1.68 -4.19
N ASN A 205 1.73 1.75 -3.34
CA ASN A 205 0.78 2.87 -3.38
C ASN A 205 0.81 3.81 -2.16
N HIS A 206 0.81 3.32 -0.93
CA HIS A 206 0.71 4.21 0.25
C HIS A 206 2.02 4.87 0.68
N GLN A 207 3.17 4.27 0.34
CA GLN A 207 4.47 4.83 0.73
C GLN A 207 4.88 6.03 -0.16
N PHE A 208 4.46 6.04 -1.43
CA PHE A 208 4.73 7.18 -2.31
C PHE A 208 3.99 8.45 -1.87
N ASP A 209 2.79 8.34 -1.29
CA ASP A 209 2.03 9.50 -0.79
C ASP A 209 2.77 10.19 0.36
N LEU A 210 3.34 9.40 1.30
CA LEU A 210 4.17 9.93 2.37
C LEU A 210 5.41 10.67 1.82
N LEU A 211 6.11 10.05 0.87
CA LEU A 211 7.32 10.62 0.28
C LEU A 211 7.01 11.87 -0.53
N SER A 212 5.90 11.87 -1.24
CA SER A 212 5.40 13.03 -1.96
C SER A 212 5.11 14.18 -0.99
N SER A 213 4.43 13.90 0.12
CA SER A 213 4.13 14.90 1.16
C SER A 213 5.40 15.47 1.80
N LEU A 214 6.40 14.63 2.09
CA LEU A 214 7.71 15.07 2.57
C LEU A 214 8.40 15.98 1.55
N ALA A 215 8.48 15.56 0.29
CA ALA A 215 9.11 16.33 -0.76
C ALA A 215 8.42 17.68 -1.00
N GLN A 216 7.09 17.71 -0.98
CA GLN A 216 6.31 18.93 -1.08
C GLN A 216 6.59 19.87 0.11
N THR A 217 6.60 19.36 1.34
CA THR A 217 6.90 20.17 2.53
C THR A 217 8.28 20.80 2.44
N VAL A 218 9.28 20.02 2.01
CA VAL A 218 10.64 20.51 1.77
C VAL A 218 10.65 21.57 0.66
N SER A 219 9.94 21.34 -0.44
CA SER A 219 9.83 22.28 -1.56
C SER A 219 9.21 23.61 -1.13
N PHE A 220 8.15 23.58 -0.32
CA PHE A 220 7.53 24.78 0.24
C PHE A 220 8.52 25.57 1.11
N ALA A 221 9.29 24.89 1.95
CA ALA A 221 10.27 25.56 2.81
C ALA A 221 11.36 26.25 2.00
N PHE A 222 11.93 25.60 0.99
CA PHE A 222 12.90 26.26 0.11
C PHE A 222 12.28 27.44 -0.65
N ASN A 223 11.04 27.28 -1.14
CA ASN A 223 10.36 28.31 -1.92
C ASN A 223 10.10 29.60 -1.13
N GLN A 224 9.84 29.51 0.18
CA GLN A 224 9.67 30.68 1.05
C GLN A 224 10.91 31.60 1.05
N PHE A 225 12.10 31.02 1.01
CA PHE A 225 13.34 31.79 0.97
C PHE A 225 13.67 32.33 -0.41
N ILE A 226 13.24 31.65 -1.46
CA ILE A 226 13.49 32.03 -2.85
C ILE A 226 12.55 33.17 -3.28
N GLN A 227 11.28 33.15 -2.90
CA GLN A 227 10.31 34.19 -3.24
C GLN A 227 10.34 35.40 -2.31
N GLY A 228 10.93 35.30 -1.13
CA GLY A 228 11.07 36.39 -0.16
C GLY A 228 12.22 37.34 -0.44
N GLN A 229 12.94 37.16 -1.54
CA GLN A 229 14.01 38.02 -2.05
C GLN A 229 13.59 38.76 -3.31
#